data_684b95914ed5857b30eab3acfc28ffbe
#
_entry.id   684b95914ed5857b30eab3acfc28ffbe
#
_cell.length_a   1.000
_cell.length_b   1.000
_cell.length_c   1.000
_cell.angle_alpha   90.00
_cell.angle_beta   90.00
_cell.angle_gamma   90.00
#
_symmetry.space_group_name_H-M   'P 1'
#
loop_
_entity.id
_entity.type
_entity.pdbx_description
1 polymer ?
#
loop_
_entity_poly.entity_id
_entity_poly.type
_entity_poly.pdbx_seq_one_letter_code
_entity_poly.pdbx_strand_id
1 'polypeptide(L)'
;MTKKTEKQTYLLNKIEGFNPFDYVKESFDCYGDPVIGANGEQKKYLPTAAKIFWFRLLYPNGRFRITRIENGNPYVAIFNAEVFADKNDEHPISTWEYGVVASKDDAGSFTNSIQAAETVALGKALSRAGFGCEIGATRFLVKS
;
A
#
# COMPACT_ATOMS: atom_id res chain seq x y z
N MET A 1 5.78 27.66 8.12
CA MET A 1 5.82 27.25 8.28
C MET A 1 6.07 26.48 7.93
N THR A 2 6.07 26.12 8.22
CA THR A 2 6.18 25.42 8.18
C THR A 2 6.24 24.45 7.98
N LYS A 3 6.45 24.41 8.06
CA LYS A 3 6.37 23.69 8.06
C LYS A 3 6.28 22.78 8.26
N LYS A 4 6.05 22.85 8.50
CA LYS A 4 5.76 22.20 8.99
C LYS A 4 5.86 21.19 8.92
N THR A 5 6.01 21.25 8.96
CA THR A 5 5.97 20.41 9.05
C THR A 5 6.05 19.38 9.14
N GLU A 6 6.35 19.50 9.50
CA GLU A 6 6.33 18.55 9.81
C GLU A 6 5.73 17.71 9.82
N LYS A 7 5.37 18.28 10.04
CA LYS A 7 4.39 17.55 9.93
C LYS A 7 4.53 16.55 9.00
N GLN A 8 5.11 16.76 8.28
CA GLN A 8 5.51 15.67 7.55
C GLN A 8 5.93 14.61 8.44
N THR A 9 5.33 14.61 9.53
CA THR A 9 5.61 13.62 10.53
C THR A 9 4.73 12.44 10.31
N TYR A 10 5.31 11.29 10.20
CA TYR A 10 4.57 10.06 10.25
C TYR A 10 4.58 9.58 11.68
N LEU A 11 3.42 9.11 12.15
CA LEU A 11 3.21 8.85 13.56
C LEU A 11 3.52 7.41 13.96
N LEU A 12 3.44 6.48 13.00
CA LEU A 12 3.57 5.05 13.28
C LEU A 12 4.86 4.51 12.71
N ASN A 13 5.46 3.55 13.42
CA ASN A 13 6.61 2.79 12.95
C ASN A 13 7.79 3.66 12.55
N LYS A 14 8.03 4.71 13.33
CA LYS A 14 9.13 5.63 13.06
C LYS A 14 10.48 4.92 13.18
N ILE A 15 11.36 5.23 12.24
CA ILE A 15 12.72 4.71 12.23
C ILE A 15 13.65 5.89 11.99
N GLU A 16 14.65 6.02 12.85
CA GLU A 16 15.64 7.08 12.70
C GLU A 16 16.41 6.87 11.40
N GLY A 17 16.58 7.95 10.63
CA GLY A 17 17.29 7.87 9.38
C GLY A 17 16.47 7.44 8.18
N PHE A 18 15.19 7.15 8.40
CA PHE A 18 14.29 6.78 7.30
C PHE A 18 13.08 7.69 7.32
N ASN A 19 12.80 8.34 6.21
CA ASN A 19 11.63 9.20 6.06
C ASN A 19 10.79 8.70 4.89
N PRO A 20 9.62 8.10 5.16
CA PRO A 20 8.78 7.57 4.07
C PRO A 20 8.30 8.64 3.10
N PHE A 21 8.22 9.89 3.52
CA PHE A 21 7.80 10.97 2.64
C PHE A 21 8.77 11.21 1.49
N ASP A 22 10.02 10.76 1.62
CA ASP A 22 10.99 10.84 0.52
C ASP A 22 10.61 9.93 -0.64
N TYR A 23 9.71 8.97 -0.42
CA TYR A 23 9.32 7.98 -1.42
C TYR A 23 7.91 8.17 -1.93
N VAL A 24 7.22 9.20 -1.46
CA VAL A 24 5.85 9.49 -1.89
C VAL A 24 5.85 9.91 -3.35
N LYS A 25 4.90 9.39 -4.11
CA LYS A 25 4.76 9.69 -5.53
C LYS A 25 3.40 10.30 -5.80
N GLU A 26 3.33 11.07 -6.85
CA GLU A 26 2.07 11.65 -7.32
C GLU A 26 1.36 10.65 -8.22
N SER A 27 0.02 10.64 -8.13
CA SER A 27 -0.81 9.68 -8.86
C SER A 27 -1.18 10.23 -10.22
N PHE A 28 -1.07 9.38 -11.24
CA PHE A 28 -1.48 9.68 -12.61
C PHE A 28 -2.40 8.58 -13.10
N ASP A 29 -3.36 8.95 -13.95
CA ASP A 29 -4.24 7.95 -14.54
C ASP A 29 -3.57 7.28 -15.74
N CYS A 30 -4.30 6.37 -16.40
CA CYS A 30 -3.74 5.62 -17.52
C CYS A 30 -3.43 6.48 -18.75
N TYR A 31 -3.92 7.72 -18.78
CA TYR A 31 -3.64 8.66 -19.87
C TYR A 31 -2.51 9.63 -19.51
N GLY A 32 -1.92 9.49 -18.32
CA GLY A 32 -0.86 10.39 -17.89
C GLY A 32 -1.34 11.68 -17.25
N ASP A 33 -2.65 11.80 -17.00
CA ASP A 33 -3.19 13.00 -16.37
C ASP A 33 -3.16 12.85 -14.84
N PRO A 34 -2.91 13.96 -14.11
CA PRO A 34 -2.91 13.91 -12.66
C PRO A 34 -4.26 13.48 -12.10
N VAL A 35 -4.24 12.60 -11.12
CA VAL A 35 -5.44 12.21 -10.38
C VAL A 35 -5.66 13.23 -9.28
N ILE A 36 -6.79 13.94 -9.32
CA ILE A 36 -7.08 15.03 -8.38
C ILE A 36 -7.99 14.49 -7.28
N GLY A 37 -7.61 14.74 -6.03
CA GLY A 37 -8.40 14.36 -4.89
C GLY A 37 -9.52 15.33 -4.58
N ALA A 38 -10.30 14.99 -3.56
CA ALA A 38 -11.46 15.81 -3.18
C ALA A 38 -11.07 17.21 -2.71
N ASN A 39 -9.83 17.37 -2.24
CA ASN A 39 -9.33 18.67 -1.79
C ASN A 39 -8.81 19.55 -2.94
N GLY A 40 -8.92 19.10 -4.19
CA GLY A 40 -8.44 19.85 -5.34
C GLY A 40 -6.96 19.69 -5.63
N GLU A 41 -6.24 18.91 -4.84
CA GLU A 41 -4.82 18.69 -5.04
C GLU A 41 -4.59 17.31 -5.67
N GLN A 42 -3.46 17.17 -6.34
CA GLN A 42 -3.10 15.88 -6.93
C GLN A 42 -2.92 14.84 -5.83
N LYS A 43 -3.51 13.67 -6.02
CA LYS A 43 -3.36 12.58 -5.07
C LYS A 43 -1.94 12.09 -5.02
N LYS A 44 -1.52 11.67 -3.83
CA LYS A 44 -0.20 11.12 -3.59
C LYS A 44 -0.34 9.77 -2.93
N TYR A 45 0.66 8.95 -3.10
CA TYR A 45 0.65 7.60 -2.52
C TYR A 45 2.07 7.17 -2.20
N LEU A 46 2.18 6.23 -1.26
CA LEU A 46 3.43 5.57 -0.97
C LEU A 46 3.43 4.24 -1.71
N PRO A 47 4.38 4.01 -2.64
CA PRO A 47 4.42 2.74 -3.38
C PRO A 47 4.59 1.55 -2.46
N THR A 48 4.02 0.42 -2.84
CA THR A 48 4.12 -0.81 -2.06
C THR A 48 5.58 -1.21 -1.83
N ALA A 49 6.45 -1.01 -2.81
CA ALA A 49 7.87 -1.32 -2.65
C ALA A 49 8.49 -0.52 -1.51
N ALA A 50 8.11 0.75 -1.36
CA ALA A 50 8.62 1.58 -0.27
C ALA A 50 8.09 1.10 1.08
N LYS A 51 6.83 0.65 1.12
CA LYS A 51 6.25 0.08 2.34
C LYS A 51 6.96 -1.19 2.75
N ILE A 52 7.31 -2.04 1.79
CA ILE A 52 8.05 -3.27 2.04
C ILE A 52 9.43 -2.94 2.60
N PHE A 53 10.11 -1.98 2.00
CA PHE A 53 11.44 -1.56 2.45
C PHE A 53 11.36 -1.06 3.90
N TRP A 54 10.40 -0.20 4.17
CA TRP A 54 10.17 0.34 5.52
C TRP A 54 9.90 -0.79 6.51
N PHE A 55 9.00 -1.72 6.13
CA PHE A 55 8.68 -2.88 6.97
C PHE A 55 9.93 -3.69 7.29
N ARG A 56 10.78 -3.93 6.29
CA ARG A 56 12.00 -4.72 6.48
C ARG A 56 13.02 -4.04 7.38
N LEU A 57 13.02 -2.70 7.42
CA LEU A 57 13.88 -1.99 8.35
C LEU A 57 13.43 -2.19 9.79
N LEU A 58 12.13 -2.22 10.02
CA LEU A 58 11.59 -2.37 11.38
C LEU A 58 11.52 -3.83 11.80
N TYR A 59 11.17 -4.71 10.87
CA TYR A 59 11.02 -6.16 11.13
C TYR A 59 11.89 -6.95 10.16
N PRO A 60 13.20 -7.04 10.41
CA PRO A 60 14.09 -7.74 9.48
C PRO A 60 13.74 -9.20 9.28
N ASN A 61 13.11 -9.83 10.28
CA ASN A 61 12.70 -11.22 10.20
C ASN A 61 11.22 -11.40 9.94
N GLY A 62 10.55 -10.32 9.53
CA GLY A 62 9.14 -10.40 9.19
C GLY A 62 8.88 -11.19 7.91
N ARG A 63 7.62 -11.54 7.70
CA ARG A 63 7.23 -12.23 6.47
C ARG A 63 5.85 -11.79 6.03
N PHE A 64 5.57 -12.08 4.77
CA PHE A 64 4.24 -11.89 4.17
C PHE A 64 3.70 -13.23 3.74
N ARG A 65 2.38 -13.35 3.76
CA ARG A 65 1.71 -14.49 3.14
C ARG A 65 0.55 -13.95 2.31
N ILE A 66 0.58 -14.26 1.01
CA ILE A 66 -0.47 -13.82 0.10
C ILE A 66 -1.11 -15.08 -0.45
N THR A 67 -2.42 -15.22 -0.22
CA THR A 67 -3.17 -16.39 -0.61
C THR A 67 -4.29 -15.97 -1.55
N ARG A 68 -4.39 -16.65 -2.70
CA ARG A 68 -5.52 -16.44 -3.60
C ARG A 68 -6.68 -17.27 -3.10
N ILE A 69 -7.82 -16.61 -2.94
CA ILE A 69 -9.02 -17.27 -2.42
C ILE A 69 -9.84 -17.75 -3.61
N GLU A 70 -10.16 -19.06 -3.62
CA GLU A 70 -10.97 -19.64 -4.68
C GLU A 70 -12.41 -19.22 -4.51
N ASN A 71 -13.05 -18.87 -5.63
CA ASN A 71 -14.43 -18.40 -5.59
C ASN A 71 -15.29 -18.98 -6.72
N GLY A 72 -14.70 -19.88 -7.54
CA GLY A 72 -15.42 -20.53 -8.63
C GLY A 72 -15.57 -19.70 -9.89
N ASN A 73 -15.11 -18.46 -9.88
CA ASN A 73 -15.16 -17.58 -11.06
C ASN A 73 -13.74 -17.25 -11.51
N PRO A 74 -13.31 -17.76 -12.69
CA PRO A 74 -11.92 -17.53 -13.13
C PRO A 74 -11.60 -16.07 -13.42
N TYR A 75 -12.61 -15.22 -13.58
CA TYR A 75 -12.40 -13.80 -13.87
C TYR A 75 -12.39 -12.94 -12.60
N VAL A 76 -12.60 -13.53 -11.44
CA VAL A 76 -12.55 -12.81 -10.17
C VAL A 76 -11.34 -13.30 -9.41
N ALA A 77 -10.44 -12.39 -9.07
CA ALA A 77 -9.24 -12.71 -8.29
C ALA A 77 -9.37 -12.04 -6.93
N ILE A 78 -9.35 -12.85 -5.87
CA ILE A 78 -9.41 -12.36 -4.50
C ILE A 78 -8.15 -12.82 -3.80
N PHE A 79 -7.43 -11.89 -3.18
CA PHE A 79 -6.20 -12.18 -2.47
C PHE A 79 -6.33 -11.76 -1.02
N ASN A 80 -5.85 -12.61 -0.13
CA ASN A 80 -5.70 -12.26 1.28
C ASN A 80 -4.22 -12.11 1.57
N ALA A 81 -3.82 -10.92 2.01
CA ALA A 81 -2.44 -10.63 2.36
C ALA A 81 -2.31 -10.56 3.87
N GLU A 82 -1.32 -11.24 4.41
CA GLU A 82 -1.02 -11.25 5.84
C GLU A 82 0.40 -10.77 6.05
N VAL A 83 0.60 -9.94 7.07
CA VAL A 83 1.91 -9.38 7.41
C VAL A 83 2.25 -9.86 8.81
N PHE A 84 3.43 -10.49 8.96
CA PHE A 84 3.88 -11.05 10.25
C PHE A 84 5.13 -10.32 10.70
N ALA A 85 5.18 -9.91 11.96
CA ALA A 85 6.32 -9.21 12.51
C ALA A 85 7.56 -10.10 12.58
N ASP A 86 7.37 -11.41 12.74
CA ASP A 86 8.47 -12.36 12.76
C ASP A 86 8.06 -13.60 11.94
N LYS A 87 9.03 -14.22 11.30
CA LYS A 87 8.76 -15.36 10.42
C LYS A 87 8.16 -16.56 11.15
N ASN A 88 8.32 -16.61 12.47
CA ASN A 88 7.81 -17.70 13.29
C ASN A 88 6.47 -17.38 13.94
N ASP A 89 5.94 -16.18 13.74
CA ASP A 89 4.65 -15.80 14.33
C ASP A 89 3.51 -16.56 13.67
N GLU A 90 2.56 -17.02 14.49
CA GLU A 90 1.36 -17.67 14.01
C GLU A 90 0.27 -16.68 13.63
N HIS A 91 0.30 -15.51 14.25
CA HIS A 91 -0.74 -14.50 14.05
C HIS A 91 -0.17 -13.27 13.35
N PRO A 92 -0.81 -12.82 12.27
CA PRO A 92 -0.33 -11.62 11.59
C PRO A 92 -0.58 -10.36 12.41
N ILE A 93 0.25 -9.34 12.20
CA ILE A 93 -0.02 -8.02 12.76
C ILE A 93 -1.03 -7.27 11.92
N SER A 94 -1.26 -7.71 10.69
CA SER A 94 -2.23 -7.09 9.79
C SER A 94 -2.65 -8.08 8.72
N THR A 95 -3.89 -7.93 8.26
CA THR A 95 -4.41 -8.71 7.15
C THR A 95 -5.32 -7.82 6.31
N TRP A 96 -5.38 -8.11 5.02
CA TRP A 96 -6.26 -7.38 4.11
C TRP A 96 -6.68 -8.30 2.98
N GLU A 97 -7.97 -8.30 2.68
CA GLU A 97 -8.50 -9.06 1.55
C GLU A 97 -8.91 -8.09 0.46
N TYR A 98 -8.48 -8.35 -0.77
CA TYR A 98 -8.75 -7.48 -1.89
C TYR A 98 -9.16 -8.30 -3.10
N GLY A 99 -10.28 -7.95 -3.69
CA GLY A 99 -10.80 -8.64 -4.87
C GLY A 99 -10.92 -7.70 -6.05
N VAL A 100 -10.76 -8.27 -7.23
CA VAL A 100 -10.88 -7.53 -8.48
C VAL A 100 -11.50 -8.43 -9.54
N VAL A 101 -12.29 -7.82 -10.42
CA VAL A 101 -12.72 -8.50 -11.65
C VAL A 101 -11.58 -8.31 -12.64
N ALA A 102 -11.02 -9.42 -13.13
CA ALA A 102 -9.91 -9.38 -14.04
C ALA A 102 -10.31 -8.67 -15.33
N SER A 103 -9.44 -7.80 -15.82
CA SER A 103 -9.65 -7.08 -17.05
C SER A 103 -8.49 -7.35 -17.99
N LYS A 104 -8.77 -7.29 -19.29
CA LYS A 104 -7.74 -7.50 -20.30
C LYS A 104 -6.88 -6.26 -20.44
N ASP A 105 -5.58 -6.47 -20.61
CA ASP A 105 -4.69 -5.40 -21.01
C ASP A 105 -4.76 -5.22 -22.54
N ASP A 106 -3.89 -4.36 -23.06
CA ASP A 106 -3.88 -4.07 -24.49
C ASP A 106 -3.56 -5.29 -25.35
N ALA A 107 -2.87 -6.28 -24.77
CA ALA A 107 -2.54 -7.52 -25.46
C ALA A 107 -3.61 -8.59 -25.28
N GLY A 108 -4.69 -8.28 -24.56
CA GLY A 108 -5.78 -9.22 -24.32
C GLY A 108 -5.53 -10.19 -23.17
N SER A 109 -4.56 -9.92 -22.32
CA SER A 109 -4.21 -10.77 -21.18
C SER A 109 -4.86 -10.27 -19.90
N PHE A 110 -5.25 -11.20 -19.02
CA PHE A 110 -5.77 -10.88 -17.70
C PHE A 110 -4.68 -10.84 -16.63
N THR A 111 -3.46 -11.24 -16.98
CA THR A 111 -2.39 -11.45 -16.01
C THR A 111 -2.03 -10.18 -15.24
N ASN A 112 -1.95 -9.04 -15.95
CA ASN A 112 -1.52 -7.79 -15.32
C ASN A 112 -2.50 -7.31 -14.27
N SER A 113 -3.81 -7.44 -14.50
CA SER A 113 -4.80 -7.01 -13.52
C SER A 113 -4.76 -7.91 -12.29
N ILE A 114 -4.50 -9.20 -12.46
CA ILE A 114 -4.41 -10.14 -11.35
C ILE A 114 -3.17 -9.84 -10.50
N GLN A 115 -2.02 -9.62 -11.15
CA GLN A 115 -0.79 -9.27 -10.43
C GLN A 115 -0.93 -7.96 -9.68
N ALA A 116 -1.60 -6.98 -10.30
CA ALA A 116 -1.84 -5.70 -9.66
C ALA A 116 -2.69 -5.87 -8.40
N ALA A 117 -3.69 -6.75 -8.43
CA ALA A 117 -4.54 -7.02 -7.27
C ALA A 117 -3.75 -7.63 -6.12
N GLU A 118 -2.82 -8.53 -6.42
CA GLU A 118 -1.96 -9.13 -5.42
C GLU A 118 -1.12 -8.05 -4.72
N THR A 119 -0.52 -7.17 -5.50
CA THR A 119 0.29 -6.08 -4.97
C THR A 119 -0.54 -5.10 -4.14
N VAL A 120 -1.76 -4.80 -4.58
CA VAL A 120 -2.65 -3.91 -3.83
C VAL A 120 -3.01 -4.54 -2.49
N ALA A 121 -3.30 -5.84 -2.47
CA ALA A 121 -3.62 -6.53 -1.21
C ALA A 121 -2.50 -6.38 -0.20
N LEU A 122 -1.26 -6.63 -0.63
CA LEU A 122 -0.10 -6.49 0.24
C LEU A 122 0.09 -5.04 0.70
N GLY A 123 -0.03 -4.10 -0.23
CA GLY A 123 0.11 -2.68 0.11
C GLY A 123 -0.91 -2.22 1.13
N LYS A 124 -2.15 -2.70 1.03
CA LYS A 124 -3.20 -2.36 2.00
C LYS A 124 -2.92 -2.98 3.37
N ALA A 125 -2.46 -4.23 3.39
CA ALA A 125 -2.12 -4.89 4.65
C ALA A 125 -0.98 -4.15 5.35
N LEU A 126 0.03 -3.72 4.60
CA LEU A 126 1.14 -2.95 5.16
C LEU A 126 0.68 -1.59 5.67
N SER A 127 -0.21 -0.92 4.95
CA SER A 127 -0.77 0.36 5.41
C SER A 127 -1.49 0.19 6.73
N ARG A 128 -2.28 -0.87 6.88
CA ARG A 128 -2.99 -1.14 8.12
C ARG A 128 -2.05 -1.47 9.27
N ALA A 129 -0.88 -2.01 8.96
CA ALA A 129 0.13 -2.29 9.96
C ALA A 129 0.91 -1.02 10.38
N GLY A 130 0.57 0.12 9.79
CA GLY A 130 1.19 1.39 10.14
C GLY A 130 2.28 1.83 9.19
N PHE A 131 2.38 1.19 8.03
CA PHE A 131 3.40 1.56 7.05
C PHE A 131 2.76 2.39 5.94
N GLY A 132 2.44 3.63 6.28
CA GLY A 132 1.94 4.60 5.31
C GLY A 132 0.45 4.85 5.35
N CYS A 133 -0.25 4.42 6.38
CA CYS A 133 -1.70 4.61 6.46
C CYS A 133 -2.09 6.09 6.51
N GLU A 134 -1.22 6.96 7.01
CA GLU A 134 -1.49 8.39 7.07
C GLU A 134 -1.12 9.12 5.77
N ILE A 135 -0.41 8.47 4.86
CA ILE A 135 -0.01 9.08 3.60
C ILE A 135 -1.16 8.95 2.61
N GLY A 136 -1.57 10.07 2.02
CA GLY A 136 -2.75 10.12 1.17
C GLY A 136 -4.03 10.38 1.93
N ALA A 137 -4.01 10.31 3.25
CA ALA A 137 -5.14 10.67 4.10
C ALA A 137 -4.97 12.13 4.51
N THR A 138 -5.36 13.00 3.62
CA THR A 138 -5.06 14.43 3.72
C THR A 138 -5.42 15.03 5.07
N ARG A 139 -6.53 14.60 5.65
CA ARG A 139 -6.95 15.19 6.92
C ARG A 139 -6.03 14.82 8.07
N PHE A 140 -5.34 13.68 8.00
CA PHE A 140 -4.35 13.37 9.03
C PHE A 140 -3.17 14.31 8.95
N LEU A 141 -2.75 14.63 7.72
CA LEU A 141 -1.64 15.54 7.52
C LEU A 141 -1.99 16.95 7.99
N VAL A 142 -3.22 17.36 7.72
CA VAL A 142 -3.67 18.69 8.11
C VAL A 142 -3.74 18.84 9.62
N LYS A 143 -4.15 17.79 10.32
CA LYS A 143 -4.32 17.84 11.77
C LYS A 143 -3.02 17.63 12.53
N SER A 144 -2.01 17.21 11.86
CA SER A 144 -0.69 17.02 12.49
C SER A 144 0.07 18.34 12.69
#